data_128567e75ed77bab793702df14882234
#
_entry.id   128567e75ed77bab793702df14882234
#
_cell.length_a   1.000
_cell.length_b   1.000
_cell.length_c   1.000
_cell.angle_alpha   90.00
_cell.angle_beta   90.00
_cell.angle_gamma   90.00
#
_symmetry.space_group_name_H-M   'P 1'
#
loop_
_entity.id
_entity.type
_entity.pdbx_description
1 polymer ?
#
loop_
_entity_poly.entity_id
_entity_poly.type
_entity_poly.pdbx_seq_one_letter_code
_entity_poly.pdbx_strand_id
1 'polypeptide(L)'
;MSVNGTDPTEMTSDDGVETIADELLDQALAERRALVQLCLYALDRASAGVVARIEEGLSSIGVVALRADGERFDPSQHEAAGTVPTDDKSLLGLVAETEVPGFCDRGRVLRAPIVTVYTAR
;
A
#
# COMPACT_ATOMS: atom_id res chain seq x y z
N MET A 1 -8.81 -14.43 -50.16
CA MET A 1 -8.88 -14.22 -49.47
C MET A 1 -8.77 -14.40 -48.99
N SER A 2 -8.92 -14.58 -48.80
CA SER A 2 -9.21 -14.58 -48.16
C SER A 2 -8.92 -14.65 -47.55
N VAL A 3 -8.77 -14.47 -47.74
CA VAL A 3 -8.81 -14.40 -47.03
C VAL A 3 -8.66 -14.81 -46.54
N ASN A 4 -8.67 -15.14 -46.78
CA ASN A 4 -8.87 -15.27 -46.14
C ASN A 4 -8.81 -15.62 -45.49
N GLY A 5 -8.46 -15.91 -46.67
CA GLY A 5 -8.55 -16.89 -45.73
C GLY A 5 -8.53 -16.49 -44.33
N THR A 6 -7.56 -15.88 -44.00
CA THR A 6 -7.56 -15.44 -42.63
C THR A 6 -8.61 -14.37 -42.42
N ASP A 7 -9.69 -14.81 -41.87
CA ASP A 7 -10.74 -13.91 -41.48
C ASP A 7 -10.19 -13.01 -40.35
N PRO A 8 -10.24 -11.71 -40.52
CA PRO A 8 -9.84 -10.82 -39.42
C PRO A 8 -10.51 -11.14 -38.11
N THR A 9 -11.72 -11.64 -38.16
CA THR A 9 -12.44 -12.05 -36.96
C THR A 9 -11.73 -13.22 -36.25
N GLU A 10 -11.19 -14.15 -37.02
CA GLU A 10 -10.43 -15.25 -36.43
C GLU A 10 -9.10 -14.77 -35.86
N MET A 11 -8.46 -13.82 -36.50
CA MET A 11 -7.20 -13.28 -36.01
C MET A 11 -7.39 -12.49 -34.75
N THR A 12 -8.54 -11.89 -34.60
CA THR A 12 -8.91 -11.18 -33.38
C THR A 12 -9.75 -12.04 -32.50
N SER A 13 -9.63 -13.36 -32.63
CA SER A 13 -10.31 -14.29 -31.77
C SER A 13 -9.94 -14.03 -30.32
N ASP A 14 -10.70 -14.60 -29.42
CA ASP A 14 -10.59 -14.36 -27.99
C ASP A 14 -9.15 -14.44 -27.49
N ASP A 15 -8.36 -15.41 -27.98
CA ASP A 15 -6.97 -15.57 -27.54
C ASP A 15 -6.11 -14.35 -27.85
N GLY A 16 -6.21 -13.79 -29.05
CA GLY A 16 -5.42 -12.63 -29.44
C GLY A 16 -5.84 -11.37 -28.69
N VAL A 17 -7.15 -11.15 -28.58
CA VAL A 17 -7.69 -9.99 -27.86
C VAL A 17 -7.38 -10.06 -26.38
N GLU A 18 -7.52 -11.24 -25.78
CA GLU A 18 -7.23 -11.43 -24.36
C GLU A 18 -5.76 -11.19 -24.06
N THR A 19 -4.85 -11.66 -24.93
CA THR A 19 -3.41 -11.44 -24.72
C THR A 19 -3.07 -9.96 -24.74
N ILE A 20 -3.61 -9.20 -25.69
CA ILE A 20 -3.38 -7.76 -25.76
C ILE A 20 -3.98 -7.06 -24.56
N ALA A 21 -5.19 -7.44 -24.16
CA ALA A 21 -5.84 -6.87 -23.00
C ALA A 21 -5.05 -7.16 -21.72
N ASP A 22 -4.53 -8.39 -21.58
CA ASP A 22 -3.72 -8.78 -20.44
C ASP A 22 -2.41 -7.98 -20.38
N GLU A 23 -1.76 -7.79 -21.53
CA GLU A 23 -0.54 -6.99 -21.60
C GLU A 23 -0.79 -5.54 -21.21
N LEU A 24 -1.88 -4.95 -21.69
CA LEU A 24 -2.22 -3.58 -21.34
C LEU A 24 -2.57 -3.46 -19.85
N LEU A 25 -3.29 -4.43 -19.32
CA LEU A 25 -3.62 -4.44 -17.91
C LEU A 25 -2.37 -4.59 -17.06
N ASP A 26 -1.48 -5.51 -17.41
CA ASP A 26 -0.22 -5.70 -16.69
C ASP A 26 0.61 -4.43 -16.70
N GLN A 27 0.68 -3.76 -17.85
CA GLN A 27 1.41 -2.49 -17.95
C GLN A 27 0.76 -1.42 -17.06
N ALA A 28 -0.56 -1.30 -17.09
CA ALA A 28 -1.28 -0.32 -16.28
C ALA A 28 -1.06 -0.58 -14.79
N LEU A 29 -1.10 -1.85 -14.37
CA LEU A 29 -0.88 -2.20 -12.98
C LEU A 29 0.56 -1.92 -12.54
N ALA A 30 1.53 -2.17 -13.42
CA ALA A 30 2.93 -1.86 -13.13
C ALA A 30 3.14 -0.36 -12.98
N GLU A 31 2.54 0.43 -13.85
CA GLU A 31 2.62 1.88 -13.77
C GLU A 31 1.92 2.41 -12.52
N ARG A 32 0.78 1.83 -12.18
CA ARG A 32 0.07 2.17 -10.95
C ARG A 32 0.95 1.91 -9.73
N ARG A 33 1.60 0.74 -9.66
CA ARG A 33 2.50 0.41 -8.55
C ARG A 33 3.64 1.42 -8.44
N ALA A 34 4.22 1.80 -9.56
CA ALA A 34 5.31 2.77 -9.57
C ALA A 34 4.85 4.13 -9.05
N LEU A 35 3.67 4.58 -9.46
CA LEU A 35 3.11 5.85 -8.99
C LEU A 35 2.77 5.81 -7.52
N VAL A 36 2.20 4.69 -7.03
CA VAL A 36 1.91 4.53 -5.61
C VAL A 36 3.20 4.59 -4.79
N GLN A 37 4.25 3.90 -5.23
CA GLN A 37 5.53 3.94 -4.52
C GLN A 37 6.12 5.35 -4.50
N LEU A 38 5.98 6.08 -5.61
CA LEU A 38 6.41 7.47 -5.65
C LEU A 38 5.62 8.34 -4.68
N CYS A 39 4.31 8.11 -4.57
CA CYS A 39 3.48 8.82 -3.61
C CYS A 39 3.91 8.55 -2.18
N LEU A 40 4.23 7.30 -1.83
CA LEU A 40 4.71 6.95 -0.49
C LEU A 40 6.05 7.62 -0.21
N TYR A 41 6.95 7.63 -1.18
CA TYR A 41 8.23 8.31 -1.05
C TYR A 41 8.03 9.80 -0.77
N ALA A 42 7.17 10.45 -1.54
CA ALA A 42 6.90 11.88 -1.39
C ALA A 42 6.20 12.18 -0.06
N LEU A 43 5.27 11.32 0.33
CA LEU A 43 4.50 11.47 1.55
C LEU A 43 5.41 11.47 2.79
N ASP A 44 6.40 10.59 2.80
CA ASP A 44 7.32 10.47 3.94
C ASP A 44 8.19 11.74 4.14
N ARG A 45 8.24 12.61 3.14
CA ARG A 45 9.08 13.81 3.14
C ARG A 45 8.26 15.10 3.09
N ALA A 46 6.95 14.97 3.16
CA ALA A 46 6.05 16.11 2.95
C ALA A 46 5.60 16.72 4.27
N SER A 47 5.14 17.97 4.20
CA SER A 47 4.48 18.62 5.33
C SER A 47 3.12 17.99 5.61
N ALA A 48 2.59 18.23 6.81
CA ALA A 48 1.35 17.61 7.25
C ALA A 48 0.17 17.83 6.29
N GLY A 49 0.05 19.03 5.74
CA GLY A 49 -1.03 19.32 4.80
C GLY A 49 -0.90 18.56 3.49
N VAL A 50 0.34 18.40 3.00
CA VAL A 50 0.60 17.64 1.78
C VAL A 50 0.40 16.14 2.05
N VAL A 51 0.84 15.65 3.21
CA VAL A 51 0.61 14.26 3.63
C VAL A 51 -0.88 13.94 3.58
N ALA A 52 -1.71 14.76 4.20
CA ALA A 52 -3.16 14.54 4.24
C ALA A 52 -3.75 14.50 2.82
N ARG A 53 -3.27 15.36 1.95
CA ARG A 53 -3.76 15.42 0.57
C ARG A 53 -3.35 14.19 -0.23
N ILE A 54 -2.12 13.71 -0.05
CA ILE A 54 -1.65 12.50 -0.72
C ILE A 54 -2.41 11.28 -0.20
N GLU A 55 -2.60 11.18 1.13
CA GLU A 55 -3.36 10.06 1.71
C GLU A 55 -4.79 10.02 1.18
N GLU A 56 -5.41 11.17 1.04
CA GLU A 56 -6.76 11.25 0.49
C GLU A 56 -6.82 10.72 -0.94
N GLY A 57 -5.85 11.12 -1.76
CA GLY A 57 -5.77 10.65 -3.15
C GLY A 57 -5.52 9.15 -3.23
N LEU A 58 -4.60 8.63 -2.40
CA LEU A 58 -4.32 7.21 -2.34
C LEU A 58 -5.55 6.43 -1.89
N SER A 59 -6.24 6.92 -0.87
CA SER A 59 -7.45 6.27 -0.36
C SER A 59 -8.52 6.13 -1.43
N SER A 60 -8.63 7.12 -2.32
CA SER A 60 -9.63 7.08 -3.39
C SER A 60 -9.40 5.94 -4.38
N ILE A 61 -8.20 5.39 -4.45
CA ILE A 61 -7.90 4.25 -5.32
C ILE A 61 -7.67 2.96 -4.52
N GLY A 62 -8.03 2.93 -3.25
CA GLY A 62 -7.96 1.73 -2.42
C GLY A 62 -6.64 1.54 -1.68
N VAL A 63 -5.76 2.55 -1.68
CA VAL A 63 -4.50 2.50 -0.92
C VAL A 63 -4.69 3.30 0.36
N VAL A 64 -4.76 2.60 1.49
CA VAL A 64 -5.10 3.21 2.78
C VAL A 64 -3.95 3.12 3.76
N ALA A 65 -3.83 4.16 4.58
CA ALA A 65 -2.80 4.23 5.62
C ALA A 65 -3.16 3.27 6.76
N LEU A 66 -2.12 2.65 7.31
CA LEU A 66 -2.22 1.77 8.47
C LEU A 66 -1.53 2.46 9.64
N ARG A 67 -2.30 2.75 10.67
CA ARG A 67 -1.79 3.29 11.93
C ARG A 67 -2.20 2.34 13.04
N ALA A 68 -1.33 2.16 14.00
CA ALA A 68 -1.51 1.14 15.03
C ALA A 68 -1.49 1.71 16.45
N ASP A 69 -1.60 3.03 16.58
CA ASP A 69 -1.57 3.70 17.89
C ASP A 69 -2.58 3.08 18.83
N GLY A 70 -2.12 2.67 20.03
CA GLY A 70 -2.98 2.07 21.03
C GLY A 70 -3.29 0.59 20.85
N GLU A 71 -2.92 0.00 19.73
CA GLU A 71 -3.10 -1.44 19.50
C GLU A 71 -2.00 -2.23 20.20
N ARG A 72 -2.24 -3.52 20.44
CA ARG A 72 -1.20 -4.39 20.95
C ARG A 72 -0.13 -4.54 19.88
N PHE A 73 1.14 -4.39 20.26
CA PHE A 73 2.24 -4.59 19.33
C PHE A 73 2.25 -6.04 18.84
N ASP A 74 2.29 -6.20 17.54
CA ASP A 74 2.35 -7.51 16.88
C ASP A 74 3.49 -7.49 15.86
N PRO A 75 4.60 -8.21 16.14
CA PRO A 75 5.77 -8.18 15.24
C PRO A 75 5.47 -8.69 13.82
N SER A 76 4.38 -9.43 13.62
CA SER A 76 3.99 -9.88 12.29
C SER A 76 3.34 -8.77 11.47
N GLN A 77 2.88 -7.69 12.10
CA GLN A 77 2.14 -6.61 11.45
C GLN A 77 2.81 -5.24 11.63
N HIS A 78 3.68 -5.10 12.62
CA HIS A 78 4.29 -3.82 12.97
C HIS A 78 5.81 -3.96 13.01
N GLU A 79 6.50 -2.87 12.66
CA GLU A 79 7.95 -2.81 12.80
C GLU A 79 8.26 -1.86 13.96
N ALA A 80 8.93 -2.37 15.00
CA ALA A 80 9.28 -1.56 16.15
C ALA A 80 10.56 -0.77 15.87
N ALA A 81 10.48 0.55 15.96
CA ALA A 81 11.63 1.43 15.79
C ALA A 81 12.22 1.89 17.13
N GLY A 82 11.48 1.73 18.21
CA GLY A 82 11.93 2.16 19.52
C GLY A 82 10.91 1.90 20.60
N THR A 83 11.23 2.32 21.81
CA THR A 83 10.37 2.11 22.97
C THR A 83 10.10 3.42 23.66
N VAL A 84 8.97 3.46 24.38
CA VAL A 84 8.57 4.59 25.23
C VAL A 84 8.39 4.07 26.65
N PRO A 85 9.17 4.52 27.62
CA PRO A 85 9.01 4.05 28.99
C PRO A 85 7.68 4.52 29.58
N THR A 86 7.04 3.67 30.36
CA THR A 86 5.81 4.03 31.04
C THR A 86 5.76 3.38 32.42
N ASP A 87 5.16 4.09 33.37
CA ASP A 87 4.84 3.53 34.70
C ASP A 87 3.46 2.88 34.71
N ASP A 88 2.65 3.12 33.67
CA ASP A 88 1.30 2.58 33.56
C ASP A 88 1.35 1.17 33.00
N LYS A 89 1.10 0.19 33.87
CA LYS A 89 1.15 -1.23 33.50
C LYS A 89 0.12 -1.59 32.45
N SER A 90 -0.97 -0.84 32.35
CA SER A 90 -2.01 -1.13 31.35
C SER A 90 -1.56 -0.80 29.94
N LEU A 91 -0.51 0.00 29.78
CA LEU A 91 0.02 0.38 28.46
C LEU A 91 1.12 -0.56 27.98
N LEU A 92 1.68 -1.38 28.86
CA LEU A 92 2.82 -2.24 28.49
C LEU A 92 2.46 -3.14 27.31
N GLY A 93 3.33 -3.13 26.30
CA GLY A 93 3.14 -3.93 25.11
C GLY A 93 2.22 -3.33 24.07
N LEU A 94 1.65 -2.15 24.32
CA LEU A 94 0.83 -1.45 23.34
C LEU A 94 1.72 -0.54 22.51
N VAL A 95 1.26 -0.26 21.29
CA VAL A 95 1.90 0.73 20.42
C VAL A 95 1.66 2.11 21.01
N ALA A 96 2.74 2.84 21.26
CA ALA A 96 2.67 4.20 21.77
C ALA A 96 2.34 5.17 20.65
N GLU A 97 3.03 5.03 19.50
CA GLU A 97 2.88 5.95 18.39
C GLU A 97 3.28 5.26 17.09
N THR A 98 2.59 5.59 16.03
CA THR A 98 3.00 5.21 14.68
C THR A 98 3.91 6.31 14.13
N GLU A 99 5.20 6.01 14.03
CA GLU A 99 6.20 6.97 13.54
C GLU A 99 6.08 7.16 12.04
N VAL A 100 5.92 6.06 11.31
CA VAL A 100 5.74 6.07 9.87
C VAL A 100 4.54 5.18 9.57
N PRO A 101 3.49 5.71 8.94
CA PRO A 101 2.33 4.88 8.64
C PRO A 101 2.67 3.78 7.63
N GLY A 102 2.08 2.61 7.85
CA GLY A 102 2.07 1.58 6.84
C GLY A 102 0.99 1.88 5.81
N PHE A 103 0.94 1.10 4.74
CA PHE A 103 -0.09 1.23 3.73
C PHE A 103 -0.51 -0.14 3.22
N CYS A 104 -1.79 -0.28 2.91
CA CYS A 104 -2.28 -1.47 2.23
C CYS A 104 -3.09 -1.07 1.00
N ASP A 105 -3.06 -1.93 0.00
CA ASP A 105 -3.78 -1.75 -1.25
C ASP A 105 -4.83 -2.83 -1.35
N ARG A 106 -6.08 -2.44 -1.12
CA ARG A 106 -7.23 -3.37 -1.15
C ARG A 106 -6.98 -4.60 -0.29
N GLY A 107 -6.45 -4.39 0.92
CA GLY A 107 -6.16 -5.44 1.88
C GLY A 107 -4.78 -6.07 1.78
N ARG A 108 -4.03 -5.77 0.73
CA ARG A 108 -2.66 -6.27 0.57
C ARG A 108 -1.67 -5.27 1.18
N VAL A 109 -0.91 -5.69 2.16
CA VAL A 109 0.05 -4.81 2.82
C VAL A 109 1.19 -4.46 1.88
N LEU A 110 1.40 -3.16 1.65
CA LEU A 110 2.52 -2.65 0.87
C LEU A 110 3.73 -2.42 1.75
N ARG A 111 3.51 -1.92 2.95
CA ARG A 111 4.55 -1.79 3.98
C ARG A 111 3.87 -1.74 5.35
N ALA A 112 4.54 -2.32 6.35
CA ALA A 112 4.05 -2.30 7.73
C ALA A 112 4.28 -0.92 8.35
N PRO A 113 3.43 -0.50 9.31
CA PRO A 113 3.70 0.71 10.07
C PRO A 113 4.92 0.55 10.95
N ILE A 114 5.70 1.62 11.07
CA ILE A 114 6.85 1.68 11.96
C ILE A 114 6.38 2.38 13.23
N VAL A 115 6.56 1.71 14.37
CA VAL A 115 5.93 2.13 15.62
C VAL A 115 6.93 2.18 16.76
N THR A 116 6.56 2.89 17.83
CA THR A 116 7.20 2.77 19.13
C THR A 116 6.28 2.00 20.06
N VAL A 117 6.84 1.31 21.04
CA VAL A 117 6.11 0.41 21.93
C VAL A 117 6.37 0.80 23.39
N TYR A 118 5.32 0.81 24.20
CA TYR A 118 5.46 1.08 25.62
C TYR A 118 6.19 -0.05 26.32
N THR A 119 7.21 0.32 27.10
CA THR A 119 7.96 -0.63 27.94
C THR A 119 8.00 -0.14 29.37
N ALA A 120 8.33 -1.05 30.28
CA ALA A 120 8.47 -0.69 31.70
C ALA A 120 9.61 0.32 31.87
N ARG A 121 9.36 1.24 32.77
CA ARG A 121 10.35 2.26 33.11
C ARG A 121 11.47 1.68 33.96
#